data_17d917cfd54615a0edbee56c5608babd
#
_entry.id   17d917cfd54615a0edbee56c5608babd
#
_cell.length_a   1.000
_cell.length_b   1.000
_cell.length_c   1.000
_cell.angle_alpha   90.00
_cell.angle_beta   90.00
_cell.angle_gamma   90.00
#
_symmetry.space_group_name_H-M   'P 1'
#
loop_
_entity.id
_entity.type
_entity.pdbx_description
1 polymer ?
#
loop_
_entity_poly.entity_id
_entity_poly.type
_entity_poly.pdbx_seq_one_letter_code
_entity_poly.pdbx_strand_id
1 'polypeptide(L)'
;LPGDEAAAFGVYIHWPFCLSKCPYCDFNSHVRREPIDEPRFVRAFAAEIAATAARVPDRTVSTIFFGGGTPSLMQPATVASILDAIAEHWRVAPDVEVSLEANPTSVEASRFRGYRTAGVNRVSLGVQALDDRVLAELGRMHTSREALDAVGIARSIFDRYSFDLIYARPRQDPKDWAAELTRALVEAGDHLSLYQLTIEEDTPFAALHAAGKLAIPDDDLGRALYDTTQEICAAHGLPAYEISNHARPGGECRHNLVYWRGHEYAGIGPGAHGRLDIDGTRYATATEKRPEAWLMRVEANGHGLITDDPLTREDMADEFLLMGLRLAEGIDIARFRALAGRSLDPARIAMLHEHGLVETTADGRLRVTLPGFPVLDAVVADLAA
;
A
#
# COMPACT_ATOMS: atom_id res chain seq x y z
N LEU A 1 11.80 25.09 -11.92
CA LEU A 1 10.54 24.45 -12.26
C LEU A 1 9.54 24.73 -11.14
N PRO A 2 8.33 25.24 -11.39
CA PRO A 2 7.31 25.38 -10.34
C PRO A 2 6.72 24.00 -10.08
N GLY A 3 6.84 23.51 -8.84
CA GLY A 3 6.27 22.25 -8.39
C GLY A 3 7.28 21.16 -8.05
N ASP A 4 8.47 21.50 -7.58
CA ASP A 4 9.30 20.57 -6.82
C ASP A 4 8.59 20.30 -5.47
N GLU A 5 7.68 19.34 -5.44
CA GLU A 5 7.51 18.55 -4.23
C GLU A 5 8.88 17.92 -4.00
N ALA A 6 9.59 18.42 -2.98
CA ALA A 6 10.90 17.93 -2.60
C ALA A 6 10.85 16.39 -2.61
N ALA A 7 11.80 15.76 -3.32
CA ALA A 7 11.78 14.32 -3.57
C ALA A 7 11.50 13.57 -2.25
N ALA A 8 10.28 13.03 -2.13
CA ALA A 8 9.85 12.37 -0.90
C ALA A 8 10.67 11.09 -0.72
N PHE A 9 11.21 10.87 0.48
CA PHE A 9 11.84 9.61 0.85
C PHE A 9 10.99 8.87 1.88
N GLY A 10 10.61 7.63 1.54
CA GLY A 10 9.82 6.78 2.41
C GLY A 10 10.66 5.67 3.06
N VAL A 11 10.25 5.24 4.25
CA VAL A 11 10.78 4.02 4.89
C VAL A 11 9.61 3.04 5.12
N TYR A 12 9.70 1.87 4.50
CA TYR A 12 8.76 0.77 4.69
C TYR A 12 9.35 -0.27 5.63
N ILE A 13 8.61 -0.57 6.70
CA ILE A 13 8.99 -1.60 7.68
C ILE A 13 8.07 -2.80 7.48
N HIS A 14 8.64 -3.93 7.09
CA HIS A 14 7.89 -5.17 6.90
C HIS A 14 7.90 -6.02 8.17
N TRP A 15 6.71 -6.16 8.80
CA TRP A 15 6.50 -7.10 9.89
C TRP A 15 5.81 -8.35 9.35
N PRO A 16 6.49 -9.51 9.29
CA PRO A 16 5.98 -10.65 8.51
C PRO A 16 4.98 -11.54 9.25
N PHE A 17 4.64 -11.28 10.51
CA PHE A 17 3.87 -12.21 11.34
C PHE A 17 2.39 -11.90 11.36
N CYS A 18 1.58 -13.01 11.32
CA CYS A 18 0.14 -13.01 11.52
C CYS A 18 -0.27 -14.07 12.53
N LEU A 19 -1.42 -13.89 13.19
CA LEU A 19 -2.05 -14.94 14.01
C LEU A 19 -2.74 -16.00 13.16
N SER A 20 -3.27 -15.59 11.99
CA SER A 20 -3.93 -16.43 10.99
C SER A 20 -3.68 -15.86 9.61
N LYS A 21 -3.56 -16.69 8.58
CA LYS A 21 -3.45 -16.25 7.19
C LYS A 21 -4.82 -16.30 6.52
N CYS A 22 -5.26 -15.17 5.96
CA CYS A 22 -6.50 -15.08 5.21
C CYS A 22 -6.39 -15.85 3.90
N PRO A 23 -7.48 -16.52 3.43
CA PRO A 23 -7.42 -17.39 2.25
C PRO A 23 -7.20 -16.68 0.91
N TYR A 24 -7.32 -15.34 0.89
CA TYR A 24 -7.06 -14.49 -0.29
C TYR A 24 -5.70 -13.80 -0.27
N CYS A 25 -4.96 -13.88 0.87
CA CYS A 25 -3.78 -13.06 1.08
C CYS A 25 -2.52 -13.69 0.45
N ASP A 26 -1.87 -12.95 -0.45
CA ASP A 26 -0.61 -13.27 -1.12
C ASP A 26 0.62 -12.64 -0.45
N PHE A 27 0.40 -11.74 0.53
CA PHE A 27 1.50 -11.03 1.20
C PHE A 27 2.51 -11.99 1.82
N ASN A 28 3.78 -11.53 1.90
CA ASN A 28 4.83 -12.23 2.65
C ASN A 28 4.50 -12.25 4.14
N SER A 29 3.58 -13.14 4.51
CA SER A 29 3.08 -13.27 5.88
C SER A 29 3.21 -14.70 6.38
N HIS A 30 3.63 -14.83 7.64
CA HIS A 30 3.94 -16.11 8.30
C HIS A 30 3.10 -16.25 9.55
N VAL A 31 2.32 -17.33 9.64
CA VAL A 31 1.55 -17.61 10.86
C VAL A 31 2.49 -17.97 12.00
N ARG A 32 2.40 -17.20 13.09
CA ARG A 32 3.18 -17.44 14.31
C ARG A 32 2.25 -17.44 15.52
N ARG A 33 2.20 -18.56 16.20
CA ARG A 33 1.43 -18.75 17.45
C ARG A 33 2.31 -18.69 18.70
N GLU A 34 3.58 -18.98 18.53
CA GLU A 34 4.59 -18.90 19.60
C GLU A 34 5.03 -17.44 19.80
N PRO A 35 5.51 -17.10 21.03
CA PRO A 35 6.05 -15.78 21.29
C PRO A 35 7.19 -15.45 20.32
N ILE A 36 7.18 -14.23 19.81
CA ILE A 36 8.22 -13.69 18.93
C ILE A 36 9.30 -13.08 19.79
N ASP A 37 10.57 -13.38 19.51
CA ASP A 37 11.71 -12.71 20.13
C ASP A 37 11.85 -11.28 19.56
N GLU A 38 10.92 -10.40 19.94
CA GLU A 38 10.91 -9.02 19.45
C GLU A 38 12.23 -8.27 19.70
N PRO A 39 12.92 -8.45 20.87
CA PRO A 39 14.23 -7.83 21.07
C PRO A 39 15.29 -8.25 20.05
N ARG A 40 15.27 -9.48 19.55
CA ARG A 40 16.18 -9.94 18.48
C ARG A 40 15.82 -9.28 17.15
N PHE A 41 14.53 -9.19 16.83
CA PHE A 41 14.06 -8.48 15.64
C PHE A 41 14.39 -6.98 15.69
N VAL A 42 14.22 -6.31 16.83
CA VAL A 42 14.60 -4.89 17.01
C VAL A 42 16.08 -4.67 16.68
N ARG A 43 16.97 -5.52 17.19
CA ARG A 43 18.41 -5.40 16.87
C ARG A 43 18.69 -5.59 15.38
N ALA A 44 17.99 -6.54 14.75
CA ALA A 44 18.14 -6.79 13.32
C ALA A 44 17.59 -5.63 12.47
N PHE A 45 16.42 -5.10 12.82
CA PHE A 45 15.88 -3.90 12.17
C PHE A 45 16.84 -2.72 12.29
N ALA A 46 17.38 -2.46 13.47
CA ALA A 46 18.34 -1.37 13.68
C ALA A 46 19.62 -1.55 12.84
N ALA A 47 20.15 -2.77 12.75
CA ALA A 47 21.32 -3.06 11.93
C ALA A 47 21.04 -2.84 10.43
N GLU A 48 19.90 -3.31 9.93
CA GLU A 48 19.52 -3.13 8.52
C GLU A 48 19.20 -1.67 8.18
N ILE A 49 18.59 -0.92 9.10
CA ILE A 49 18.39 0.54 8.98
C ILE A 49 19.74 1.23 8.86
N ALA A 50 20.70 0.94 9.75
CA ALA A 50 22.04 1.52 9.74
C ALA A 50 22.79 1.21 8.42
N ALA A 51 22.73 -0.04 7.96
CA ALA A 51 23.37 -0.46 6.71
C ALA A 51 22.74 0.23 5.49
N THR A 52 21.41 0.39 5.46
CA THR A 52 20.72 1.07 4.39
C THR A 52 20.99 2.57 4.41
N ALA A 53 20.98 3.19 5.58
CA ALA A 53 21.27 4.61 5.75
C ALA A 53 22.71 4.97 5.34
N ALA A 54 23.68 4.08 5.57
CA ALA A 54 25.04 4.27 5.11
C ALA A 54 25.15 4.39 3.57
N ARG A 55 24.20 3.81 2.83
CA ARG A 55 24.15 3.90 1.36
C ARG A 55 23.49 5.19 0.85
N VAL A 56 22.55 5.74 1.62
CA VAL A 56 21.76 6.94 1.28
C VAL A 56 21.64 7.88 2.49
N PRO A 57 22.77 8.45 2.98
CA PRO A 57 22.83 9.13 4.29
C PRO A 57 22.07 10.47 4.33
N ASP A 58 22.01 11.17 3.20
CA ASP A 58 21.51 12.57 3.14
C ASP A 58 20.02 12.69 2.88
N ARG A 59 19.23 11.66 3.22
CA ARG A 59 17.79 11.67 3.01
C ARG A 59 17.06 12.30 4.20
N THR A 60 15.91 12.91 3.88
CA THR A 60 14.94 13.33 4.89
C THR A 60 13.70 12.45 4.77
N VAL A 61 13.43 11.66 5.80
CA VAL A 61 12.30 10.73 5.85
C VAL A 61 11.00 11.52 6.00
N SER A 62 10.14 11.46 4.98
CA SER A 62 8.84 12.12 4.96
C SER A 62 7.69 11.19 5.32
N THR A 63 7.88 9.88 5.15
CA THR A 63 6.89 8.87 5.50
C THR A 63 7.54 7.60 6.06
N ILE A 64 6.90 7.00 7.07
CA ILE A 64 7.25 5.69 7.60
C ILE A 64 5.98 4.84 7.59
N PHE A 65 6.07 3.62 7.07
CA PHE A 65 4.91 2.74 6.98
C PHE A 65 5.26 1.36 7.53
N PHE A 66 4.54 0.93 8.56
CA PHE A 66 4.60 -0.42 9.10
C PHE A 66 3.52 -1.26 8.45
N GLY A 67 3.92 -2.22 7.62
CA GLY A 67 3.03 -3.09 6.87
C GLY A 67 3.47 -4.55 6.84
N GLY A 68 2.82 -5.34 6.00
CA GLY A 68 3.17 -6.73 5.71
C GLY A 68 2.19 -7.76 6.24
N GLY A 69 2.54 -8.50 7.30
CA GLY A 69 1.63 -9.46 7.93
C GLY A 69 0.60 -8.75 8.82
N THR A 70 0.95 -8.49 10.05
CA THR A 70 0.11 -7.77 11.01
C THR A 70 1.00 -6.95 11.95
N PRO A 71 1.38 -5.73 11.56
CA PRO A 71 2.25 -4.87 12.37
C PRO A 71 1.74 -4.59 13.78
N SER A 72 0.43 -4.55 13.98
CA SER A 72 -0.19 -4.37 15.29
C SER A 72 0.00 -5.54 16.26
N LEU A 73 0.65 -6.62 15.85
CA LEU A 73 1.13 -7.65 16.77
C LEU A 73 2.38 -7.23 17.55
N MET A 74 3.19 -6.30 17.02
CA MET A 74 4.34 -5.77 17.75
C MET A 74 3.92 -5.10 19.05
N GLN A 75 4.80 -5.15 20.05
CA GLN A 75 4.63 -4.31 21.22
C GLN A 75 4.90 -2.84 20.85
N PRO A 76 4.21 -1.87 21.47
CA PRO A 76 4.48 -0.44 21.22
C PRO A 76 5.95 -0.05 21.43
N ALA A 77 6.65 -0.69 22.37
CA ALA A 77 8.08 -0.49 22.60
C ALA A 77 8.95 -0.93 21.42
N THR A 78 8.56 -1.98 20.71
CA THR A 78 9.23 -2.43 19.47
C THR A 78 9.09 -1.39 18.36
N VAL A 79 7.88 -0.86 18.18
CA VAL A 79 7.63 0.22 17.21
C VAL A 79 8.46 1.47 17.56
N ALA A 80 8.47 1.88 18.84
CA ALA A 80 9.29 3.01 19.30
C ALA A 80 10.78 2.78 18.99
N SER A 81 11.33 1.61 19.30
CA SER A 81 12.74 1.31 19.05
C SER A 81 13.12 1.34 17.57
N ILE A 82 12.21 0.93 16.67
CA ILE A 82 12.42 1.01 15.22
C ILE A 82 12.40 2.48 14.77
N LEU A 83 11.47 3.29 15.27
CA LEU A 83 11.39 4.72 14.96
C LEU A 83 12.62 5.47 15.47
N ASP A 84 13.10 5.14 16.66
CA ASP A 84 14.34 5.70 17.23
C ASP A 84 15.54 5.37 16.33
N ALA A 85 15.66 4.12 15.87
CA ALA A 85 16.74 3.71 14.97
C ALA A 85 16.67 4.47 13.61
N ILE A 86 15.49 4.73 13.08
CA ILE A 86 15.32 5.55 11.86
C ILE A 86 15.81 6.98 12.12
N ALA A 87 15.39 7.59 13.25
CA ALA A 87 15.76 8.95 13.61
C ALA A 87 17.26 9.12 13.97
N GLU A 88 17.93 8.04 14.40
CA GLU A 88 19.39 8.04 14.64
C GLU A 88 20.18 8.16 13.33
N HIS A 89 19.68 7.58 12.25
CA HIS A 89 20.43 7.46 10.99
C HIS A 89 19.98 8.41 9.88
N TRP A 90 18.74 8.91 9.91
CA TRP A 90 18.23 9.89 8.95
C TRP A 90 17.57 11.08 9.64
N ARG A 91 17.55 12.18 8.95
CA ARG A 91 16.67 13.30 9.34
C ARG A 91 15.22 12.88 9.14
N VAL A 92 14.37 13.12 10.12
CA VAL A 92 12.94 12.89 10.02
C VAL A 92 12.24 14.23 9.86
N ALA A 93 11.35 14.34 8.87
CA ALA A 93 10.59 15.56 8.63
C ALA A 93 9.71 15.89 9.84
N PRO A 94 9.54 17.17 10.20
CA PRO A 94 8.71 17.55 11.35
C PRO A 94 7.24 17.12 11.23
N ASP A 95 6.75 16.97 9.99
CA ASP A 95 5.40 16.54 9.64
C ASP A 95 5.35 15.10 9.08
N VAL A 96 6.32 14.27 9.44
CA VAL A 96 6.39 12.87 8.97
C VAL A 96 5.07 12.14 9.19
N GLU A 97 4.60 11.44 8.16
CA GLU A 97 3.49 10.51 8.29
C GLU A 97 4.03 9.14 8.75
N VAL A 98 3.60 8.69 9.92
CA VAL A 98 3.95 7.37 10.47
C VAL A 98 2.68 6.53 10.52
N SER A 99 2.54 5.62 9.54
CA SER A 99 1.39 4.74 9.38
C SER A 99 1.67 3.34 9.94
N LEU A 100 0.64 2.72 10.53
CA LEU A 100 0.72 1.34 11.00
C LEU A 100 -0.56 0.59 10.63
N GLU A 101 -0.40 -0.59 10.00
CA GLU A 101 -1.52 -1.50 9.71
C GLU A 101 -1.92 -2.30 10.95
N ALA A 102 -3.22 -2.46 11.16
CA ALA A 102 -3.77 -3.18 12.29
C ALA A 102 -4.99 -4.02 11.91
N ASN A 103 -5.20 -5.15 12.60
CA ASN A 103 -6.50 -5.80 12.58
C ASN A 103 -7.44 -5.13 13.60
N PRO A 104 -8.73 -5.05 13.29
CA PRO A 104 -9.70 -4.42 14.17
C PRO A 104 -10.20 -5.38 15.28
N THR A 105 -9.28 -6.00 16.01
CA THR A 105 -9.60 -6.81 17.18
C THR A 105 -9.50 -5.99 18.46
N SER A 106 -10.25 -6.36 19.50
CA SER A 106 -10.22 -5.66 20.78
C SER A 106 -8.83 -5.68 21.44
N VAL A 107 -8.06 -6.75 21.24
CA VAL A 107 -6.70 -6.89 21.77
C VAL A 107 -5.75 -5.88 21.10
N GLU A 108 -5.83 -5.73 19.77
CA GLU A 108 -4.98 -4.82 19.03
C GLU A 108 -5.36 -3.35 19.28
N ALA A 109 -6.68 -3.06 19.31
CA ALA A 109 -7.19 -1.73 19.65
C ALA A 109 -6.74 -1.24 21.04
N SER A 110 -6.55 -2.14 22.01
CA SER A 110 -6.03 -1.80 23.34
C SER A 110 -4.61 -1.21 23.32
N ARG A 111 -3.83 -1.49 22.25
CA ARG A 111 -2.45 -1.00 22.08
C ARG A 111 -2.34 0.35 21.35
N PHE A 112 -3.42 0.86 20.77
CA PHE A 112 -3.41 2.07 19.94
C PHE A 112 -2.83 3.29 20.64
N ARG A 113 -3.14 3.49 21.94
CA ARG A 113 -2.52 4.56 22.72
C ARG A 113 -1.01 4.40 22.85
N GLY A 114 -0.54 3.16 22.99
CA GLY A 114 0.89 2.86 23.02
C GLY A 114 1.58 3.19 21.67
N TYR A 115 0.96 2.86 20.54
CA TYR A 115 1.49 3.21 19.22
C TYR A 115 1.49 4.73 19.00
N ARG A 116 0.42 5.43 19.43
CA ARG A 116 0.37 6.90 19.38
C ARG A 116 1.52 7.51 20.19
N THR A 117 1.77 6.98 21.39
CA THR A 117 2.89 7.43 22.24
C THR A 117 4.25 7.10 21.63
N ALA A 118 4.38 5.99 20.92
CA ALA A 118 5.59 5.60 20.20
C ALA A 118 5.90 6.49 18.99
N GLY A 119 4.92 7.28 18.49
CA GLY A 119 5.11 8.19 17.36
C GLY A 119 4.26 7.88 16.14
N VAL A 120 3.46 6.80 16.15
CA VAL A 120 2.49 6.52 15.06
C VAL A 120 1.41 7.61 15.07
N ASN A 121 1.16 8.23 13.91
CA ASN A 121 0.15 9.28 13.77
C ASN A 121 -0.98 8.95 12.80
N ARG A 122 -0.87 7.82 12.07
CA ARG A 122 -1.90 7.29 11.18
C ARG A 122 -2.04 5.77 11.40
N VAL A 123 -3.27 5.25 11.40
CA VAL A 123 -3.55 3.80 11.46
C VAL A 123 -4.46 3.38 10.31
N SER A 124 -4.19 2.21 9.70
CA SER A 124 -5.08 1.57 8.72
C SER A 124 -5.61 0.26 9.28
N LEU A 125 -6.92 0.08 9.27
CA LEU A 125 -7.60 -1.05 9.89
C LEU A 125 -8.15 -2.01 8.83
N GLY A 126 -7.69 -3.25 8.81
CA GLY A 126 -8.19 -4.28 7.91
C GLY A 126 -9.59 -4.78 8.30
N VAL A 127 -10.62 -3.96 8.13
CA VAL A 127 -12.03 -4.29 8.44
C VAL A 127 -12.57 -5.34 7.47
N GLN A 128 -12.36 -5.18 6.19
CA GLN A 128 -12.64 -6.05 5.06
C GLN A 128 -14.13 -6.20 4.70
N ALA A 129 -15.06 -6.27 5.65
CA ALA A 129 -16.50 -6.29 5.41
C ALA A 129 -17.28 -5.86 6.67
N LEU A 130 -18.53 -5.43 6.48
CA LEU A 130 -19.46 -5.07 7.58
C LEU A 130 -20.55 -6.12 7.77
N ASP A 131 -20.31 -7.37 7.41
CA ASP A 131 -21.17 -8.53 7.58
C ASP A 131 -20.39 -9.71 8.15
N ASP A 132 -20.84 -10.27 9.26
CA ASP A 132 -20.12 -11.32 10.00
C ASP A 132 -19.95 -12.62 9.20
N ARG A 133 -20.92 -12.96 8.35
CA ARG A 133 -20.84 -14.15 7.50
C ARG A 133 -19.77 -13.96 6.42
N VAL A 134 -19.73 -12.78 5.82
CA VAL A 134 -18.71 -12.43 4.83
C VAL A 134 -17.33 -12.42 5.48
N LEU A 135 -17.19 -11.85 6.68
CA LEU A 135 -15.93 -11.86 7.43
C LEU A 135 -15.44 -13.30 7.68
N ALA A 136 -16.32 -14.20 8.06
CA ALA A 136 -15.99 -15.62 8.23
C ALA A 136 -15.57 -16.29 6.91
N GLU A 137 -16.25 -16.01 5.79
CA GLU A 137 -15.89 -16.49 4.45
C GLU A 137 -14.51 -15.94 4.00
N LEU A 138 -14.13 -14.72 4.38
CA LEU A 138 -12.84 -14.10 4.19
C LEU A 138 -11.76 -14.58 5.19
N GLY A 139 -12.10 -15.50 6.11
CA GLY A 139 -11.17 -16.01 7.12
C GLY A 139 -10.79 -14.99 8.19
N ARG A 140 -11.62 -13.96 8.40
CA ARG A 140 -11.38 -12.95 9.44
C ARG A 140 -11.79 -13.47 10.81
N MET A 141 -11.05 -13.05 11.83
CA MET A 141 -11.23 -13.50 13.22
C MET A 141 -12.08 -12.52 14.08
N HIS A 142 -12.48 -11.39 13.49
CA HIS A 142 -13.27 -10.37 14.15
C HIS A 142 -14.69 -10.31 13.57
N THR A 143 -15.61 -9.74 14.31
CA THR A 143 -16.99 -9.41 13.90
C THR A 143 -17.05 -7.98 13.35
N SER A 144 -18.11 -7.68 12.60
CA SER A 144 -18.39 -6.32 12.10
C SER A 144 -18.53 -5.31 13.26
N ARG A 145 -19.07 -5.74 14.39
CA ARG A 145 -19.18 -4.91 15.60
C ARG A 145 -17.81 -4.59 16.19
N GLU A 146 -16.95 -5.59 16.38
CA GLU A 146 -15.58 -5.37 16.87
C GLU A 146 -14.79 -4.45 15.92
N ALA A 147 -15.00 -4.60 14.61
CA ALA A 147 -14.39 -3.73 13.62
C ALA A 147 -14.79 -2.26 13.77
N LEU A 148 -16.11 -1.99 13.91
CA LEU A 148 -16.61 -0.63 14.11
C LEU A 148 -16.20 -0.05 15.47
N ASP A 149 -16.18 -0.86 16.53
CA ASP A 149 -15.67 -0.45 17.83
C ASP A 149 -14.17 -0.05 17.73
N ALA A 150 -13.36 -0.84 17.02
CA ALA A 150 -11.94 -0.52 16.79
C ALA A 150 -11.75 0.76 15.97
N VAL A 151 -12.56 0.99 14.92
CA VAL A 151 -12.58 2.25 14.16
C VAL A 151 -12.92 3.43 15.08
N GLY A 152 -13.91 3.29 15.95
CA GLY A 152 -14.27 4.32 16.95
C GLY A 152 -13.11 4.63 17.90
N ILE A 153 -12.39 3.60 18.37
CA ILE A 153 -11.19 3.78 19.20
C ILE A 153 -10.07 4.49 18.41
N ALA A 154 -9.79 4.06 17.17
CA ALA A 154 -8.79 4.69 16.32
C ALA A 154 -9.10 6.18 16.12
N ARG A 155 -10.34 6.53 15.77
CA ARG A 155 -10.83 7.92 15.62
C ARG A 155 -10.63 8.76 16.89
N SER A 156 -10.67 8.16 18.06
CA SER A 156 -10.48 8.89 19.34
C SER A 156 -9.01 9.11 19.71
N ILE A 157 -8.07 8.40 19.06
CA ILE A 157 -6.64 8.37 19.44
C ILE A 157 -5.76 9.02 18.35
N PHE A 158 -6.05 8.74 17.07
CA PHE A 158 -5.24 9.20 15.95
C PHE A 158 -5.89 10.37 15.23
N ASP A 159 -5.09 11.33 14.81
CA ASP A 159 -5.54 12.44 14.00
C ASP A 159 -6.00 11.98 12.60
N ARG A 160 -5.37 10.91 12.10
CA ARG A 160 -5.70 10.28 10.82
C ARG A 160 -5.87 8.77 10.99
N TYR A 161 -6.92 8.25 10.42
CA TYR A 161 -7.17 6.82 10.33
C TYR A 161 -7.84 6.47 9.01
N SER A 162 -7.65 5.25 8.57
CA SER A 162 -8.37 4.64 7.45
C SER A 162 -8.78 3.23 7.82
N PHE A 163 -9.64 2.66 7.02
CA PHE A 163 -9.90 1.23 7.06
C PHE A 163 -10.13 0.68 5.67
N ASP A 164 -9.99 -0.62 5.54
CA ASP A 164 -10.02 -1.31 4.28
C ASP A 164 -11.30 -2.13 4.16
N LEU A 165 -11.95 -2.10 2.99
CA LEU A 165 -13.02 -3.01 2.62
C LEU A 165 -12.67 -3.73 1.33
N ILE A 166 -13.13 -4.98 1.21
CA ILE A 166 -13.01 -5.79 0.00
C ILE A 166 -14.38 -5.86 -0.66
N TYR A 167 -14.48 -5.48 -1.92
CA TYR A 167 -15.68 -5.64 -2.75
C TYR A 167 -15.44 -6.62 -3.91
N ALA A 168 -16.42 -6.81 -4.79
CA ALA A 168 -16.43 -7.83 -5.83
C ALA A 168 -16.23 -9.25 -5.28
N ARG A 169 -16.78 -9.48 -4.09
CA ARG A 169 -16.76 -10.77 -3.40
C ARG A 169 -17.71 -11.76 -4.08
N PRO A 170 -17.56 -13.06 -3.86
CA PRO A 170 -18.49 -14.06 -4.36
C PRO A 170 -19.95 -13.72 -4.07
N ARG A 171 -20.79 -13.74 -5.10
CA ARG A 171 -22.23 -13.47 -5.01
C ARG A 171 -22.61 -12.06 -4.51
N GLN A 172 -21.71 -11.10 -4.55
CA GLN A 172 -22.01 -9.73 -4.14
C GLN A 172 -22.86 -9.02 -5.20
N ASP A 173 -23.96 -8.43 -4.78
CA ASP A 173 -24.84 -7.61 -5.62
C ASP A 173 -24.46 -6.13 -5.48
N PRO A 174 -24.54 -5.29 -6.54
CA PRO A 174 -24.23 -3.87 -6.47
C PRO A 174 -25.09 -3.08 -5.48
N LYS A 175 -26.35 -3.48 -5.24
CA LYS A 175 -27.22 -2.80 -4.26
C LYS A 175 -26.78 -3.11 -2.83
N ASP A 176 -26.42 -4.37 -2.55
CA ASP A 176 -25.92 -4.78 -1.23
C ASP A 176 -24.59 -4.09 -0.95
N TRP A 177 -23.70 -4.00 -1.98
CA TRP A 177 -22.45 -3.26 -1.88
C TRP A 177 -22.69 -1.77 -1.64
N ALA A 178 -23.60 -1.14 -2.37
CA ALA A 178 -23.95 0.28 -2.17
C ALA A 178 -24.43 0.56 -0.75
N ALA A 179 -25.24 -0.33 -0.18
CA ALA A 179 -25.72 -0.20 1.19
C ALA A 179 -24.59 -0.38 2.23
N GLU A 180 -23.70 -1.36 2.03
CA GLU A 180 -22.53 -1.59 2.89
C GLU A 180 -21.54 -0.42 2.83
N LEU A 181 -21.21 0.06 1.62
CA LEU A 181 -20.31 1.19 1.41
C LEU A 181 -20.86 2.49 2.03
N THR A 182 -22.17 2.75 1.86
CA THR A 182 -22.81 3.92 2.48
C THR A 182 -22.72 3.87 4.01
N ARG A 183 -22.88 2.71 4.62
CA ARG A 183 -22.65 2.51 6.07
C ARG A 183 -21.20 2.77 6.44
N ALA A 184 -20.26 2.25 5.67
CA ALA A 184 -18.83 2.43 5.91
C ALA A 184 -18.43 3.92 5.85
N LEU A 185 -18.97 4.67 4.90
CA LEU A 185 -18.68 6.09 4.72
C LEU A 185 -19.13 6.98 5.89
N VAL A 186 -20.12 6.55 6.68
CA VAL A 186 -20.49 7.23 7.94
C VAL A 186 -19.37 7.15 8.98
N GLU A 187 -18.61 6.08 8.97
CA GLU A 187 -17.50 5.84 9.91
C GLU A 187 -16.14 6.26 9.34
N ALA A 188 -16.05 6.54 8.04
CA ALA A 188 -14.82 6.94 7.40
C ALA A 188 -14.32 8.30 7.88
N GLY A 189 -13.00 8.42 7.99
CA GLY A 189 -12.30 9.68 8.23
C GLY A 189 -12.09 10.46 6.93
N ASP A 190 -10.84 10.79 6.68
CA ASP A 190 -10.38 11.47 5.47
C ASP A 190 -9.93 10.49 4.37
N HIS A 191 -9.88 9.18 4.65
CA HIS A 191 -9.34 8.16 3.77
C HIS A 191 -10.08 6.82 3.93
N LEU A 192 -10.25 6.08 2.83
CA LEU A 192 -10.84 4.74 2.78
C LEU A 192 -10.15 3.92 1.68
N SER A 193 -9.78 2.67 1.98
CA SER A 193 -9.22 1.73 1.02
C SER A 193 -10.28 0.72 0.59
N LEU A 194 -10.52 0.61 -0.70
CA LEU A 194 -11.55 -0.24 -1.29
C LEU A 194 -10.92 -1.16 -2.33
N TYR A 195 -10.61 -2.40 -1.93
CA TYR A 195 -9.96 -3.37 -2.79
C TYR A 195 -10.98 -4.26 -3.49
N GLN A 196 -10.88 -4.36 -4.80
CA GLN A 196 -11.58 -5.40 -5.55
C GLN A 196 -10.94 -6.74 -5.24
N LEU A 197 -11.74 -7.76 -4.90
CA LEU A 197 -11.21 -9.10 -4.65
C LEU A 197 -10.59 -9.66 -5.92
N THR A 198 -9.30 -9.95 -5.87
CA THR A 198 -8.54 -10.64 -6.89
C THR A 198 -8.21 -12.06 -6.45
N ILE A 199 -8.01 -12.95 -7.40
CA ILE A 199 -7.59 -14.34 -7.14
C ILE A 199 -6.09 -14.44 -7.39
N GLU A 200 -5.34 -14.31 -6.30
CA GLU A 200 -3.88 -14.35 -6.35
C GLU A 200 -3.37 -15.79 -6.36
N GLU A 201 -2.34 -16.06 -7.16
CA GLU A 201 -1.69 -17.38 -7.25
C GLU A 201 -1.20 -17.83 -5.86
N ASP A 202 -1.05 -19.14 -5.68
CA ASP A 202 -0.59 -19.78 -4.44
C ASP A 202 -1.46 -19.49 -3.19
N THR A 203 -2.68 -18.97 -3.38
CA THR A 203 -3.63 -18.76 -2.28
C THR A 203 -4.68 -19.89 -2.22
N PRO A 204 -5.28 -20.13 -1.02
CA PRO A 204 -6.42 -21.05 -0.92
C PRO A 204 -7.60 -20.67 -1.83
N PHE A 205 -7.82 -19.36 -2.06
CA PHE A 205 -8.88 -18.89 -2.98
C PHE A 205 -8.57 -19.26 -4.44
N ALA A 206 -7.32 -19.23 -4.87
CA ALA A 206 -6.94 -19.73 -6.21
C ALA A 206 -7.28 -21.21 -6.39
N ALA A 207 -6.96 -22.05 -5.40
CA ALA A 207 -7.29 -23.46 -5.43
C ALA A 207 -8.81 -23.74 -5.45
N LEU A 208 -9.60 -22.96 -4.68
CA LEU A 208 -11.06 -23.06 -4.68
C LEU A 208 -11.66 -22.58 -5.99
N HIS A 209 -11.13 -21.50 -6.56
CA HIS A 209 -11.58 -20.96 -7.86
C HIS A 209 -11.29 -21.94 -9.00
N ALA A 210 -10.07 -22.46 -9.07
CA ALA A 210 -9.69 -23.48 -10.07
C ALA A 210 -10.54 -24.75 -9.96
N ALA A 211 -11.00 -25.11 -8.75
CA ALA A 211 -11.89 -26.24 -8.54
C ALA A 211 -13.39 -25.92 -8.79
N GLY A 212 -13.74 -24.70 -9.23
CA GLY A 212 -15.12 -24.26 -9.45
C GLY A 212 -15.95 -24.12 -8.17
N LYS A 213 -15.29 -24.05 -7.00
CA LYS A 213 -15.95 -23.93 -5.68
C LYS A 213 -16.05 -22.49 -5.17
N LEU A 214 -15.32 -21.57 -5.78
CA LEU A 214 -15.37 -20.14 -5.54
C LEU A 214 -15.64 -19.44 -6.88
N ALA A 215 -16.78 -18.78 -7.01
CA ALA A 215 -17.11 -17.96 -8.17
C ALA A 215 -16.92 -16.48 -7.81
N ILE A 216 -16.14 -15.77 -8.58
CA ILE A 216 -16.03 -14.30 -8.54
C ILE A 216 -17.02 -13.68 -9.53
N PRO A 217 -17.38 -12.39 -9.38
CA PRO A 217 -18.13 -11.66 -10.39
C PRO A 217 -17.47 -11.75 -11.76
N ASP A 218 -18.31 -11.82 -12.82
CA ASP A 218 -17.84 -11.65 -14.18
C ASP A 218 -17.47 -10.17 -14.45
N ASP A 219 -16.92 -9.89 -15.63
CA ASP A 219 -16.42 -8.57 -15.98
C ASP A 219 -17.49 -7.48 -15.90
N ASP A 220 -18.74 -7.78 -16.35
CA ASP A 220 -19.86 -6.83 -16.34
C ASP A 220 -20.27 -6.50 -14.89
N LEU A 221 -20.39 -7.50 -14.03
CA LEU A 221 -20.72 -7.32 -12.62
C LEU A 221 -19.56 -6.64 -11.87
N GLY A 222 -18.32 -7.04 -12.15
CA GLY A 222 -17.11 -6.41 -11.59
C GLY A 222 -17.07 -4.91 -11.95
N ARG A 223 -17.37 -4.59 -13.20
CA ARG A 223 -17.47 -3.19 -13.67
C ARG A 223 -18.59 -2.44 -12.95
N ALA A 224 -19.78 -3.01 -12.82
CA ALA A 224 -20.88 -2.36 -12.12
C ALA A 224 -20.58 -2.09 -10.64
N LEU A 225 -19.87 -2.99 -9.96
CA LEU A 225 -19.41 -2.82 -8.59
C LEU A 225 -18.36 -1.71 -8.48
N TYR A 226 -17.42 -1.64 -9.42
CA TYR A 226 -16.44 -0.56 -9.51
C TYR A 226 -17.11 0.80 -9.73
N ASP A 227 -17.99 0.92 -10.72
CA ASP A 227 -18.70 2.17 -11.01
C ASP A 227 -19.53 2.64 -9.78
N THR A 228 -20.24 1.71 -9.12
CA THR A 228 -20.97 1.98 -7.87
C THR A 228 -20.04 2.54 -6.79
N THR A 229 -18.82 1.97 -6.68
CA THR A 229 -17.83 2.43 -5.71
C THR A 229 -17.40 3.86 -5.99
N GLN A 230 -17.07 4.18 -7.26
CA GLN A 230 -16.62 5.50 -7.66
C GLN A 230 -17.71 6.56 -7.42
N GLU A 231 -18.94 6.28 -7.85
CA GLU A 231 -20.07 7.20 -7.72
C GLU A 231 -20.38 7.53 -6.25
N ILE A 232 -20.48 6.51 -5.40
CA ILE A 232 -20.83 6.69 -3.98
C ILE A 232 -19.73 7.42 -3.24
N CYS A 233 -18.46 7.03 -3.43
CA CYS A 233 -17.33 7.69 -2.77
C CYS A 233 -17.20 9.15 -3.20
N ALA A 234 -17.29 9.45 -4.48
CA ALA A 234 -17.25 10.83 -4.99
C ALA A 234 -18.40 11.68 -4.43
N ALA A 235 -19.63 11.14 -4.38
CA ALA A 235 -20.78 11.83 -3.81
C ALA A 235 -20.63 12.16 -2.31
N HIS A 236 -19.80 11.38 -1.59
CA HIS A 236 -19.49 11.62 -0.17
C HIS A 236 -18.21 12.44 0.04
N GLY A 237 -17.62 12.97 -1.03
CA GLY A 237 -16.41 13.80 -0.96
C GLY A 237 -15.11 13.04 -0.68
N LEU A 238 -15.10 11.74 -0.99
CA LEU A 238 -13.91 10.87 -0.98
C LEU A 238 -13.67 10.32 -2.42
N PRO A 239 -13.29 11.15 -3.39
CA PRO A 239 -12.95 10.66 -4.73
C PRO A 239 -11.74 9.73 -4.66
N ALA A 240 -11.62 8.81 -5.62
CA ALA A 240 -10.40 8.03 -5.79
C ALA A 240 -9.23 8.96 -6.13
N TYR A 241 -8.11 8.85 -5.42
CA TYR A 241 -6.87 9.49 -5.81
C TYR A 241 -5.91 8.51 -6.52
N GLU A 242 -6.17 7.22 -6.38
CA GLU A 242 -5.55 6.14 -7.14
C GLU A 242 -6.52 4.95 -7.22
N ILE A 243 -6.12 3.85 -7.84
CA ILE A 243 -6.98 2.74 -8.26
C ILE A 243 -7.86 2.13 -7.14
N SER A 244 -7.37 2.07 -5.90
CA SER A 244 -8.03 1.39 -4.76
C SER A 244 -8.29 2.30 -3.57
N ASN A 245 -7.68 3.49 -3.52
CA ASN A 245 -7.75 4.36 -2.37
C ASN A 245 -8.50 5.66 -2.66
N HIS A 246 -9.36 6.01 -1.73
CA HIS A 246 -10.25 7.14 -1.80
C HIS A 246 -9.95 8.09 -0.64
N ALA A 247 -9.86 9.39 -0.92
CA ALA A 247 -9.55 10.37 0.11
C ALA A 247 -10.23 11.71 -0.13
N ARG A 248 -10.44 12.47 0.93
CA ARG A 248 -10.66 13.91 0.81
C ARG A 248 -9.39 14.57 0.30
N PRO A 249 -9.47 15.68 -0.45
CA PRO A 249 -8.27 16.42 -0.85
C PRO A 249 -7.39 16.74 0.36
N GLY A 250 -6.11 16.33 0.33
CA GLY A 250 -5.14 16.42 1.44
C GLY A 250 -5.23 15.27 2.45
N GLY A 251 -6.13 14.32 2.25
CA GLY A 251 -6.28 13.11 3.06
C GLY A 251 -5.61 11.87 2.46
N GLU A 252 -4.89 11.99 1.35
CA GLU A 252 -4.20 10.89 0.69
C GLU A 252 -3.15 10.26 1.63
N CYS A 253 -2.92 8.97 1.51
CA CYS A 253 -1.80 8.30 2.18
C CYS A 253 -0.50 8.73 1.53
N ARG A 254 0.31 9.53 2.23
CA ARG A 254 1.56 10.07 1.68
C ARG A 254 2.55 8.97 1.34
N HIS A 255 2.56 7.87 2.10
CA HIS A 255 3.44 6.75 1.81
C HIS A 255 3.05 6.02 0.51
N ASN A 256 1.74 5.83 0.23
CA ASN A 256 1.30 5.27 -1.04
C ASN A 256 1.71 6.15 -2.22
N LEU A 257 1.64 7.48 -2.06
CA LEU A 257 2.07 8.42 -3.08
C LEU A 257 3.59 8.36 -3.37
N VAL A 258 4.43 7.96 -2.39
CA VAL A 258 5.86 7.71 -2.62
C VAL A 258 6.02 6.64 -3.71
N TYR A 259 5.28 5.54 -3.62
CA TYR A 259 5.33 4.46 -4.61
C TYR A 259 4.78 4.89 -5.96
N TRP A 260 3.54 5.39 -5.95
CA TRP A 260 2.82 5.74 -7.18
C TRP A 260 3.50 6.84 -7.98
N ARG A 261 4.16 7.77 -7.31
CA ARG A 261 4.93 8.83 -7.96
C ARG A 261 6.36 8.41 -8.33
N GLY A 262 6.74 7.16 -8.09
CA GLY A 262 8.09 6.66 -8.37
C GLY A 262 9.18 7.40 -7.60
N HIS A 263 8.90 7.77 -6.34
CA HIS A 263 9.90 8.34 -5.44
C HIS A 263 10.79 7.25 -4.83
N GLU A 264 11.81 7.68 -4.10
CA GLU A 264 12.78 6.82 -3.42
C GLU A 264 12.21 6.29 -2.11
N TYR A 265 12.44 5.01 -1.80
CA TYR A 265 12.07 4.42 -0.53
C TYR A 265 12.97 3.27 -0.12
N ALA A 266 13.22 3.15 1.18
CA ALA A 266 13.94 2.04 1.78
C ALA A 266 12.96 0.98 2.28
N GLY A 267 13.14 -0.27 1.85
CA GLY A 267 12.44 -1.43 2.40
C GLY A 267 13.30 -2.13 3.44
N ILE A 268 12.79 -2.29 4.65
CA ILE A 268 13.47 -2.86 5.81
C ILE A 268 12.63 -4.02 6.37
N GLY A 269 13.27 -5.12 6.69
CA GLY A 269 12.62 -6.30 7.25
C GLY A 269 12.42 -7.44 6.25
N PRO A 270 11.94 -8.62 6.71
CA PRO A 270 11.86 -9.83 5.89
C PRO A 270 10.91 -9.70 4.70
N GLY A 271 11.43 -9.76 3.47
CA GLY A 271 10.65 -9.65 2.24
C GLY A 271 10.28 -8.22 1.86
N ALA A 272 10.91 -7.22 2.47
CA ALA A 272 10.74 -5.83 2.06
C ALA A 272 11.41 -5.57 0.71
N HIS A 273 10.78 -4.71 -0.09
CA HIS A 273 11.33 -4.18 -1.33
C HIS A 273 11.67 -2.71 -1.16
N GLY A 274 12.63 -2.21 -1.93
CA GLY A 274 13.03 -0.80 -1.92
C GLY A 274 13.43 -0.30 -3.30
N ARG A 275 13.46 1.03 -3.43
CA ARG A 275 14.01 1.75 -4.58
C ARG A 275 14.93 2.84 -4.04
N LEU A 276 16.23 2.70 -4.26
CA LEU A 276 17.25 3.60 -3.73
C LEU A 276 18.06 4.24 -4.88
N ASP A 277 18.28 5.54 -4.78
CA ASP A 277 19.12 6.28 -5.73
C ASP A 277 20.53 6.46 -5.12
N ILE A 278 21.49 5.67 -5.60
CA ILE A 278 22.84 5.61 -5.07
C ILE A 278 23.81 6.08 -6.18
N ASP A 279 24.54 7.15 -5.92
CA ASP A 279 25.52 7.72 -6.86
C ASP A 279 24.94 7.95 -8.27
N GLY A 280 23.67 8.38 -8.35
CA GLY A 280 22.97 8.66 -9.61
C GLY A 280 22.43 7.43 -10.35
N THR A 281 22.52 6.25 -9.75
CA THR A 281 21.95 5.00 -10.25
C THR A 281 20.82 4.54 -9.34
N ARG A 282 19.65 4.22 -9.93
CA ARG A 282 18.51 3.66 -9.19
C ARG A 282 18.65 2.16 -9.05
N TYR A 283 18.49 1.66 -7.84
CA TYR A 283 18.56 0.25 -7.50
C TYR A 283 17.18 -0.28 -7.06
N ALA A 284 16.83 -1.47 -7.54
CA ALA A 284 15.79 -2.30 -6.97
C ALA A 284 16.40 -3.18 -5.88
N THR A 285 15.89 -3.08 -4.65
CA THR A 285 16.35 -3.91 -3.54
C THR A 285 15.24 -4.84 -3.06
N ALA A 286 15.60 -6.04 -2.61
CA ALA A 286 14.70 -6.94 -1.91
C ALA A 286 15.46 -7.71 -0.82
N THR A 287 14.78 -8.01 0.27
CA THR A 287 15.35 -8.77 1.38
C THR A 287 14.82 -10.21 1.41
N GLU A 288 15.52 -11.09 2.12
CA GLU A 288 15.11 -12.49 2.33
C GLU A 288 13.69 -12.55 2.91
N LYS A 289 12.82 -13.34 2.30
CA LYS A 289 11.38 -13.42 2.65
C LYS A 289 11.13 -14.17 3.96
N ARG A 290 11.91 -15.22 4.26
CA ARG A 290 11.72 -16.04 5.47
C ARG A 290 12.30 -15.35 6.69
N PRO A 291 11.50 -15.11 7.76
CA PRO A 291 11.91 -14.29 8.90
C PRO A 291 13.20 -14.76 9.59
N GLU A 292 13.33 -16.05 9.80
CA GLU A 292 14.52 -16.62 10.47
C GLU A 292 15.76 -16.55 9.57
N ALA A 293 15.60 -16.75 8.27
CA ALA A 293 16.71 -16.62 7.32
C ALA A 293 17.15 -15.16 7.16
N TRP A 294 16.20 -14.22 7.17
CA TRP A 294 16.48 -12.80 7.20
C TRP A 294 17.26 -12.40 8.45
N LEU A 295 16.83 -12.86 9.65
CA LEU A 295 17.58 -12.62 10.90
C LEU A 295 19.03 -13.10 10.80
N MET A 296 19.25 -14.34 10.34
CA MET A 296 20.60 -14.89 10.19
C MET A 296 21.46 -14.08 9.22
N ARG A 297 20.85 -13.60 8.10
CA ARG A 297 21.57 -12.74 7.13
C ARG A 297 21.94 -11.40 7.72
N VAL A 298 21.03 -10.75 8.43
CA VAL A 298 21.29 -9.46 9.08
C VAL A 298 22.36 -9.62 10.18
N GLU A 299 22.28 -10.66 11.01
CA GLU A 299 23.28 -10.95 12.04
C GLU A 299 24.68 -11.20 11.47
N ALA A 300 24.76 -11.80 10.27
CA ALA A 300 26.03 -12.08 9.60
C ALA A 300 26.59 -10.90 8.78
N ASN A 301 25.73 -10.13 8.12
CA ASN A 301 26.13 -9.16 7.09
C ASN A 301 25.71 -7.71 7.41
N GLY A 302 24.90 -7.48 8.45
CA GLY A 302 24.28 -6.18 8.74
C GLY A 302 23.02 -5.89 7.94
N HIS A 303 22.67 -6.71 6.96
CA HIS A 303 21.47 -6.55 6.12
C HIS A 303 20.94 -7.89 5.60
N GLY A 304 19.65 -7.94 5.26
CA GLY A 304 18.98 -9.12 4.71
C GLY A 304 18.87 -9.17 3.19
N LEU A 305 19.56 -8.29 2.45
CA LEU A 305 19.45 -8.16 1.01
C LEU A 305 19.73 -9.48 0.27
N ILE A 306 18.85 -9.82 -0.66
CA ILE A 306 18.99 -10.91 -1.64
C ILE A 306 18.98 -10.38 -3.09
N THR A 307 18.41 -9.21 -3.29
CA THR A 307 18.40 -8.47 -4.57
C THR A 307 18.96 -7.08 -4.32
N ASP A 308 19.83 -6.60 -5.20
CA ASP A 308 20.43 -5.28 -5.17
C ASP A 308 20.89 -4.94 -6.61
N ASP A 309 19.88 -4.78 -7.49
CA ASP A 309 20.10 -4.70 -8.92
C ASP A 309 19.92 -3.25 -9.43
N PRO A 310 20.87 -2.72 -10.20
CA PRO A 310 20.70 -1.43 -10.85
C PRO A 310 19.60 -1.53 -11.91
N LEU A 311 18.68 -0.56 -11.92
CA LEU A 311 17.63 -0.46 -12.93
C LEU A 311 18.14 0.22 -14.18
N THR A 312 17.77 -0.32 -15.33
CA THR A 312 17.99 0.33 -16.62
C THR A 312 17.01 1.51 -16.79
N ARG A 313 17.24 2.34 -17.80
CA ARG A 313 16.29 3.41 -18.14
C ARG A 313 14.92 2.87 -18.58
N GLU A 314 14.92 1.71 -19.23
CA GLU A 314 13.70 1.04 -19.67
C GLU A 314 12.91 0.54 -18.45
N ASP A 315 13.56 -0.17 -17.51
CA ASP A 315 12.93 -0.61 -16.27
C ASP A 315 12.30 0.57 -15.49
N MET A 316 13.05 1.69 -15.39
CA MET A 316 12.55 2.89 -14.71
C MET A 316 11.36 3.54 -15.43
N ALA A 317 11.35 3.52 -16.77
CA ALA A 317 10.27 4.06 -17.58
C ALA A 317 9.00 3.23 -17.45
N ASP A 318 9.13 1.91 -17.54
CA ASP A 318 8.00 0.97 -17.42
C ASP A 318 7.41 1.00 -16.03
N GLU A 319 8.26 1.02 -14.99
CA GLU A 319 7.81 1.16 -13.61
C GLU A 319 7.09 2.50 -13.40
N PHE A 320 7.61 3.60 -13.96
CA PHE A 320 6.97 4.91 -13.83
C PHE A 320 5.61 4.98 -14.51
N LEU A 321 5.44 4.33 -15.69
CA LEU A 321 4.13 4.19 -16.35
C LEU A 321 3.19 3.33 -15.52
N LEU A 322 3.65 2.15 -15.12
CA LEU A 322 2.87 1.18 -14.36
C LEU A 322 2.34 1.75 -13.05
N MET A 323 3.17 2.49 -12.34
CA MET A 323 2.80 3.08 -11.05
C MET A 323 2.03 4.39 -11.23
N GLY A 324 2.54 5.29 -12.04
CA GLY A 324 2.01 6.66 -12.12
C GLY A 324 0.66 6.78 -12.82
N LEU A 325 0.35 5.90 -13.79
CA LEU A 325 -0.96 5.90 -14.45
C LEU A 325 -2.09 5.33 -13.56
N ARG A 326 -1.77 4.74 -12.41
CA ARG A 326 -2.73 4.38 -11.37
C ARG A 326 -3.25 5.58 -10.58
N LEU A 327 -2.51 6.70 -10.61
CA LEU A 327 -2.93 7.94 -9.96
C LEU A 327 -4.00 8.68 -10.80
N ALA A 328 -5.00 9.22 -10.14
CA ALA A 328 -5.99 10.11 -10.78
C ALA A 328 -5.34 11.37 -11.38
N GLU A 329 -4.20 11.82 -10.83
CA GLU A 329 -3.41 12.92 -11.38
C GLU A 329 -2.58 12.53 -12.61
N GLY A 330 -2.35 11.22 -12.85
CA GLY A 330 -1.54 10.69 -13.93
C GLY A 330 -0.04 11.00 -13.80
N ILE A 331 0.70 10.94 -14.91
CA ILE A 331 2.15 11.11 -14.98
C ILE A 331 2.54 12.45 -15.63
N ASP A 332 3.66 13.01 -15.19
CA ASP A 332 4.34 14.10 -15.89
C ASP A 332 5.09 13.55 -17.10
N ILE A 333 4.69 13.96 -18.31
CA ILE A 333 5.30 13.53 -19.59
C ILE A 333 6.77 13.97 -19.68
N ALA A 334 7.11 15.14 -19.14
CA ALA A 334 8.50 15.62 -19.17
C ALA A 334 9.39 14.79 -18.24
N ARG A 335 8.88 14.40 -17.07
CA ARG A 335 9.58 13.49 -16.14
C ARG A 335 9.75 12.10 -16.76
N PHE A 336 8.71 11.55 -17.41
CA PHE A 336 8.85 10.30 -18.15
C PHE A 336 10.00 10.39 -19.16
N ARG A 337 10.02 11.44 -19.99
CA ARG A 337 11.08 11.64 -20.99
C ARG A 337 12.47 11.73 -20.38
N ALA A 338 12.61 12.36 -19.22
CA ALA A 338 13.89 12.46 -18.52
C ALA A 338 14.37 11.10 -18.00
N LEU A 339 13.47 10.29 -17.45
CA LEU A 339 13.77 8.94 -16.95
C LEU A 339 14.07 7.96 -18.08
N ALA A 340 13.17 7.88 -19.07
CA ALA A 340 13.23 6.93 -20.18
C ALA A 340 14.33 7.28 -21.22
N GLY A 341 14.71 8.56 -21.33
CA GLY A 341 15.55 9.04 -22.42
C GLY A 341 14.85 9.03 -23.80
N ARG A 342 13.55 8.73 -23.82
CA ARG A 342 12.67 8.72 -25.01
C ARG A 342 11.34 9.39 -24.68
N SER A 343 10.61 9.81 -25.71
CA SER A 343 9.21 10.27 -25.55
C SER A 343 8.26 9.08 -25.66
N LEU A 344 7.08 9.21 -25.06
CA LEU A 344 5.96 8.35 -25.41
C LEU A 344 5.59 8.52 -26.89
N ASP A 345 5.11 7.46 -27.54
CA ASP A 345 4.66 7.52 -28.93
C ASP A 345 3.43 8.42 -29.08
N PRO A 346 3.52 9.54 -29.81
CA PRO A 346 2.37 10.43 -29.98
C PRO A 346 1.17 9.78 -30.70
N ALA A 347 1.43 8.78 -31.57
CA ALA A 347 0.36 8.09 -32.28
C ALA A 347 -0.46 7.20 -31.33
N ARG A 348 0.20 6.54 -30.36
CA ARG A 348 -0.47 5.75 -29.32
C ARG A 348 -1.27 6.64 -28.37
N ILE A 349 -0.70 7.76 -27.93
CA ILE A 349 -1.42 8.73 -27.11
C ILE A 349 -2.66 9.23 -27.85
N ALA A 350 -2.53 9.58 -29.15
CA ALA A 350 -3.67 10.07 -29.93
C ALA A 350 -4.77 9.02 -30.09
N MET A 351 -4.41 7.76 -30.33
CA MET A 351 -5.34 6.64 -30.41
C MET A 351 -6.10 6.42 -29.08
N LEU A 352 -5.38 6.35 -27.96
CA LEU A 352 -5.99 6.19 -26.64
C LEU A 352 -6.88 7.39 -26.27
N HIS A 353 -6.50 8.59 -26.71
CA HIS A 353 -7.30 9.80 -26.52
C HIS A 353 -8.59 9.77 -27.37
N GLU A 354 -8.51 9.31 -28.63
CA GLU A 354 -9.67 9.14 -29.51
C GLU A 354 -10.69 8.13 -28.92
N HIS A 355 -10.19 7.08 -28.27
CA HIS A 355 -11.03 6.11 -27.54
C HIS A 355 -11.51 6.62 -26.17
N GLY A 356 -11.11 7.81 -25.75
CA GLY A 356 -11.51 8.41 -24.47
C GLY A 356 -10.89 7.73 -23.24
N LEU A 357 -9.82 6.95 -23.42
CA LEU A 357 -9.16 6.19 -22.33
C LEU A 357 -8.13 7.00 -21.56
N VAL A 358 -7.51 7.99 -22.22
CA VAL A 358 -6.55 8.92 -21.60
C VAL A 358 -6.89 10.36 -21.97
N GLU A 359 -6.37 11.29 -21.20
CA GLU A 359 -6.38 12.71 -21.52
C GLU A 359 -5.08 13.39 -21.12
N THR A 360 -4.74 14.45 -21.82
CA THR A 360 -3.60 15.30 -21.46
C THR A 360 -4.13 16.56 -20.78
N THR A 361 -3.67 16.82 -19.57
CA THR A 361 -4.08 17.97 -18.77
C THR A 361 -3.37 19.25 -19.24
N ALA A 362 -3.89 20.43 -18.86
CA ALA A 362 -3.31 21.72 -19.25
C ALA A 362 -1.89 21.95 -18.71
N ASP A 363 -1.51 21.30 -17.62
CA ASP A 363 -0.18 21.32 -17.00
C ASP A 363 0.78 20.24 -17.56
N GLY A 364 0.37 19.53 -18.63
CA GLY A 364 1.23 18.60 -19.36
C GLY A 364 1.33 17.20 -18.76
N ARG A 365 0.37 16.79 -17.93
CA ARG A 365 0.28 15.41 -17.42
C ARG A 365 -0.57 14.55 -18.34
N LEU A 366 -0.20 13.28 -18.48
CA LEU A 366 -1.02 12.25 -19.11
C LEU A 366 -1.71 11.45 -18.01
N ARG A 367 -3.04 11.41 -18.02
CA ARG A 367 -3.80 10.63 -17.05
C ARG A 367 -4.84 9.73 -17.71
N VAL A 368 -5.15 8.65 -17.04
CA VAL A 368 -6.22 7.73 -17.43
C VAL A 368 -7.55 8.35 -17.02
N THR A 369 -8.55 8.26 -17.90
CA THR A 369 -9.91 8.76 -17.64
C THR A 369 -10.72 7.75 -16.82
N LEU A 370 -11.86 8.15 -16.25
CA LEU A 370 -12.76 7.20 -15.58
C LEU A 370 -13.15 6.01 -16.45
N PRO A 371 -13.49 6.18 -17.77
CA PRO A 371 -13.70 5.04 -18.68
C PRO A 371 -12.45 4.20 -18.94
N GLY A 372 -11.26 4.77 -18.81
CA GLY A 372 -9.99 4.08 -19.04
C GLY A 372 -9.52 3.22 -17.86
N PHE A 373 -9.87 3.57 -16.61
CA PHE A 373 -9.42 2.83 -15.44
C PHE A 373 -9.74 1.32 -15.46
N PRO A 374 -10.92 0.86 -15.89
CA PRO A 374 -11.22 -0.56 -15.98
C PRO A 374 -10.33 -1.35 -16.94
N VAL A 375 -9.66 -0.67 -17.87
CA VAL A 375 -8.70 -1.26 -18.83
C VAL A 375 -7.29 -0.71 -18.66
N LEU A 376 -6.96 -0.24 -17.46
CA LEU A 376 -5.71 0.43 -17.14
C LEU A 376 -4.48 -0.37 -17.57
N ASP A 377 -4.44 -1.68 -17.28
CA ASP A 377 -3.28 -2.52 -17.61
C ASP A 377 -3.03 -2.59 -19.13
N ALA A 378 -4.10 -2.59 -19.93
CA ALA A 378 -3.99 -2.52 -21.40
C ALA A 378 -3.47 -1.15 -21.85
N VAL A 379 -3.92 -0.06 -21.22
CA VAL A 379 -3.45 1.30 -21.50
C VAL A 379 -1.96 1.42 -21.18
N VAL A 380 -1.52 0.90 -20.02
CA VAL A 380 -0.11 0.89 -19.61
C VAL A 380 0.74 0.09 -20.60
N ALA A 381 0.31 -1.14 -20.94
CA ALA A 381 1.03 -2.01 -21.87
C ALA A 381 1.17 -1.37 -23.27
N ASP A 382 0.13 -0.67 -23.74
CA ASP A 382 0.18 0.03 -25.03
C ASP A 382 1.15 1.22 -25.02
N LEU A 383 1.21 1.99 -23.93
CA LEU A 383 2.12 3.12 -23.79
C LEU A 383 3.58 2.72 -23.54
N ALA A 384 3.83 1.55 -22.97
CA ALA A 384 5.16 1.00 -22.71
C ALA A 384 5.82 0.46 -23.99
N ALA A 385 5.02 -0.11 -24.92
CA ALA A 385 5.48 -0.67 -26.18
C ALA A 385 5.91 0.40 -27.19
#